data_22f4cb55e3b90c5c523483e5a7069aeb
#
_entry.id   22f4cb55e3b90c5c523483e5a7069aeb
#
_cell.length_a   1.000
_cell.length_b   1.000
_cell.length_c   1.000
_cell.angle_alpha   90.00
_cell.angle_beta   90.00
_cell.angle_gamma   90.00
#
_symmetry.space_group_name_H-M   'P 1'
#
loop_
_entity.id
_entity.type
_entity.pdbx_description
1 polymer ?
#
loop_
_entity_poly.entity_id
_entity_poly.type
_entity_poly.pdbx_seq_one_letter_code
_entity_poly.pdbx_strand_id
1 'polypeptide(L)'
;AFQNCAAAGSCQNANWWKSFDRAGWSKCPTTFPYINGLYRNKAARRSNDWIYLLEEAKCCNNGYSNAQCVQANWVASFDRHRNWNVCPSGYYLSGLFRSSGNNLHNIEHAWCCKPRGAPNNYKSCYIENVWSKFDWNRKGMVTCTRSDHYIAGLYRSICDKMYCIEEFKCCQLPRAPCSSSPCLNGGVCTNEQENFKCACRQGYNGDRCQNRVVALCHIANWWKSFDRTGWSKCHSSFPYINGLYRNKAARPGNDWIYLLEEAKCCSNGNSSAQCVQANWVASFDRNHNWNLCPTGYFLSGLYRSHGNSLHNIEYAWCCKPRGAPSSYKSCYNENVWSRFDWNRKGMVTCTRAGYYITGLYRSSCNYMYCIEEFKCCQL
;
A
#
# COMPACT_ATOMS: atom_id res chain seq x y z
N ALA A 1 13.14 -5.56 3.50
CA ALA A 1 12.87 -6.39 4.68
C ALA A 1 11.35 -6.56 4.77
N PHE A 2 10.84 -7.74 4.44
CA PHE A 2 9.44 -8.11 4.67
C PHE A 2 9.26 -8.24 6.19
N GLN A 3 8.60 -7.27 6.82
CA GLN A 3 8.07 -7.46 8.16
C GLN A 3 7.04 -8.59 8.07
N ASN A 4 7.33 -9.70 8.75
CA ASN A 4 6.35 -10.76 8.99
C ASN A 4 5.16 -10.16 9.75
N CYS A 5 4.13 -9.72 9.04
CA CYS A 5 2.85 -9.39 9.65
C CYS A 5 2.25 -10.70 10.13
N ALA A 6 2.16 -10.87 11.46
CA ALA A 6 1.44 -11.98 12.05
C ALA A 6 -0.01 -11.97 11.52
N ALA A 7 -0.56 -13.14 11.21
CA ALA A 7 -1.93 -13.26 10.73
C ALA A 7 -2.92 -12.57 11.69
N ALA A 8 -3.89 -11.83 11.16
CA ALA A 8 -4.87 -11.14 11.98
C ALA A 8 -5.64 -12.12 12.88
N GLY A 9 -5.77 -11.78 14.17
CA GLY A 9 -6.41 -12.64 15.16
C GLY A 9 -5.51 -13.77 15.69
N SER A 10 -4.20 -13.79 15.34
CA SER A 10 -3.24 -14.71 15.94
C SER A 10 -2.87 -14.28 17.37
N CYS A 11 -2.60 -15.25 18.21
CA CYS A 11 -2.21 -15.05 19.61
C CYS A 11 -0.98 -15.89 19.95
N GLN A 12 -0.20 -15.40 20.90
CA GLN A 12 0.89 -16.15 21.51
C GLN A 12 0.91 -15.93 23.02
N ASN A 13 1.45 -16.86 23.78
CA ASN A 13 1.64 -16.69 25.21
C ASN A 13 2.94 -15.92 25.46
N ALA A 14 2.84 -14.84 26.23
CA ALA A 14 3.98 -14.14 26.79
C ALA A 14 4.29 -14.72 28.16
N ASN A 15 5.51 -15.21 28.34
CA ASN A 15 5.96 -15.76 29.60
C ASN A 15 6.34 -14.64 30.57
N TRP A 16 5.60 -14.53 31.66
CA TRP A 16 5.78 -13.53 32.72
C TRP A 16 6.41 -14.10 33.98
N TRP A 17 6.70 -15.41 34.03
CA TRP A 17 7.20 -16.07 35.22
C TRP A 17 8.35 -15.31 35.89
N LYS A 18 9.41 -14.98 35.15
CA LYS A 18 10.56 -14.26 35.70
C LYS A 18 10.32 -12.76 35.89
N SER A 19 9.52 -12.13 35.04
CA SER A 19 9.29 -10.70 35.07
C SER A 19 8.28 -10.30 36.15
N PHE A 20 7.23 -11.12 36.34
CA PHE A 20 6.20 -10.85 37.33
C PHE A 20 6.56 -11.32 38.75
N ASP A 21 7.65 -12.08 38.92
CA ASP A 21 8.22 -12.44 40.22
C ASP A 21 8.98 -11.28 40.89
N ARG A 22 9.28 -10.24 40.15
CA ARG A 22 10.02 -9.05 40.59
C ARG A 22 9.20 -7.79 40.38
N ALA A 23 9.55 -6.72 41.11
CA ALA A 23 9.03 -5.39 40.81
C ALA A 23 9.41 -4.98 39.38
N GLY A 24 8.45 -4.50 38.63
CA GLY A 24 8.67 -4.05 37.25
C GLY A 24 7.50 -4.36 36.32
N TRP A 25 7.73 -4.19 35.03
CA TRP A 25 6.76 -4.42 33.99
C TRP A 25 6.80 -5.85 33.44
N SER A 26 5.63 -6.44 33.31
CA SER A 26 5.38 -7.61 32.45
C SER A 26 4.42 -7.19 31.34
N LYS A 27 4.86 -7.25 30.09
CA LYS A 27 4.14 -6.73 28.93
C LYS A 27 4.05 -7.75 27.81
N CYS A 28 3.00 -7.62 27.02
CA CYS A 28 2.90 -8.26 25.73
C CYS A 28 3.94 -7.72 24.75
N PRO A 29 4.42 -8.54 23.79
CA PRO A 29 5.22 -8.05 22.67
C PRO A 29 4.47 -7.02 21.84
N THR A 30 5.18 -6.04 21.26
CA THR A 30 4.58 -4.97 20.45
C THR A 30 3.82 -5.48 19.23
N THR A 31 4.17 -6.67 18.72
CA THR A 31 3.49 -7.37 17.61
C THR A 31 2.17 -8.03 18.02
N PHE A 32 1.93 -8.25 19.33
CA PHE A 32 0.72 -8.84 19.90
C PHE A 32 0.26 -8.04 21.11
N PRO A 33 -0.15 -6.79 20.94
CA PRO A 33 -0.27 -5.84 22.06
C PRO A 33 -1.53 -5.97 22.91
N TYR A 34 -2.43 -6.93 22.64
CA TYR A 34 -3.72 -7.02 23.34
C TYR A 34 -3.87 -8.30 24.10
N ILE A 35 -4.10 -8.21 25.42
CA ILE A 35 -4.31 -9.37 26.27
C ILE A 35 -5.72 -9.90 26.09
N ASN A 36 -5.86 -11.15 25.65
CA ASN A 36 -7.11 -11.89 25.62
C ASN A 36 -7.32 -12.72 26.89
N GLY A 37 -6.25 -13.11 27.59
CA GLY A 37 -6.34 -13.93 28.76
C GLY A 37 -5.10 -13.86 29.65
N LEU A 38 -5.25 -14.32 30.88
CA LEU A 38 -4.21 -14.42 31.89
C LEU A 38 -4.12 -15.86 32.40
N TYR A 39 -2.89 -16.38 32.50
CA TYR A 39 -2.61 -17.68 33.05
C TYR A 39 -2.18 -17.57 34.51
N ARG A 40 -2.85 -18.32 35.34
CA ARG A 40 -2.46 -18.47 36.75
C ARG A 40 -1.95 -19.86 37.05
N ASN A 41 -0.94 -19.98 37.89
CA ASN A 41 -0.58 -21.23 38.53
C ASN A 41 -1.37 -21.42 39.84
N LYS A 42 -1.56 -22.65 40.26
CA LYS A 42 -2.26 -22.95 41.53
C LYS A 42 -1.40 -22.58 42.74
N ALA A 43 -1.99 -22.07 43.79
CA ALA A 43 -1.37 -21.91 45.08
C ALA A 43 -1.35 -23.21 45.86
N ALA A 44 -0.34 -23.42 46.72
CA ALA A 44 -0.27 -24.55 47.62
C ALA A 44 -1.37 -24.49 48.70
N ARG A 45 -1.72 -23.25 49.09
CA ARG A 45 -2.79 -22.95 50.08
C ARG A 45 -3.45 -21.62 49.69
N ARG A 46 -4.70 -21.42 50.12
CA ARG A 46 -5.44 -20.18 49.86
C ARG A 46 -4.73 -18.91 50.37
N SER A 47 -4.03 -19.04 51.54
CA SER A 47 -3.23 -17.93 52.11
C SER A 47 -2.01 -17.57 51.28
N ASN A 48 -1.51 -18.49 50.45
CA ASN A 48 -0.31 -18.34 49.63
C ASN A 48 -0.64 -18.02 48.16
N ASP A 49 -1.85 -17.53 47.88
CA ASP A 49 -2.28 -17.17 46.55
C ASP A 49 -1.80 -15.78 46.19
N TRP A 50 -0.52 -15.69 45.91
CA TRP A 50 0.20 -14.43 45.65
C TRP A 50 0.17 -14.08 44.16
N ILE A 51 0.35 -12.79 43.83
CA ILE A 51 0.30 -12.29 42.43
C ILE A 51 1.42 -12.86 41.54
N TYR A 52 2.55 -13.31 42.08
CA TYR A 52 3.62 -13.94 41.29
C TYR A 52 3.17 -15.25 40.59
N LEU A 53 2.06 -15.86 41.03
CA LEU A 53 1.46 -17.01 40.35
C LEU A 53 0.76 -16.64 39.03
N LEU A 54 0.71 -15.35 38.66
CA LEU A 54 0.32 -14.90 37.37
C LEU A 54 1.52 -14.98 36.41
N GLU A 55 1.64 -16.09 35.69
CA GLU A 55 2.88 -16.48 35.00
C GLU A 55 2.90 -16.24 33.51
N GLU A 56 1.72 -16.07 32.86
CA GLU A 56 1.63 -15.85 31.42
C GLU A 56 0.46 -14.93 31.08
N ALA A 57 0.61 -14.22 29.95
CA ALA A 57 -0.48 -13.54 29.30
C ALA A 57 -0.67 -14.06 27.87
N LYS A 58 -1.92 -14.32 27.47
CA LYS A 58 -2.26 -14.61 26.09
C LYS A 58 -2.38 -13.28 25.33
N CYS A 59 -1.34 -12.95 24.59
CA CYS A 59 -1.17 -11.73 23.84
C CYS A 59 -1.58 -11.95 22.39
N CYS A 60 -2.43 -11.08 21.85
CA CYS A 60 -3.00 -11.22 20.53
C CYS A 60 -2.79 -9.97 19.69
N ASN A 61 -2.89 -10.13 18.37
CA ASN A 61 -3.01 -9.02 17.44
C ASN A 61 -4.39 -9.02 16.74
N ASN A 62 -4.72 -7.92 16.11
CA ASN A 62 -5.98 -7.77 15.36
C ASN A 62 -5.74 -7.31 13.92
N GLY A 63 -4.49 -7.41 13.43
CA GLY A 63 -4.10 -7.06 12.07
C GLY A 63 -3.74 -5.58 11.83
N TYR A 64 -3.84 -4.70 12.85
CA TYR A 64 -3.27 -3.35 12.74
C TYR A 64 -1.76 -3.38 12.96
N SER A 65 -1.03 -2.65 12.14
CA SER A 65 0.44 -2.66 12.15
C SER A 65 1.07 -1.92 13.34
N ASN A 66 0.35 -0.99 13.96
CA ASN A 66 0.89 -0.13 15.02
C ASN A 66 -0.13 0.07 16.14
N ALA A 67 0.31 -0.13 17.36
CA ALA A 67 -0.46 0.18 18.55
C ALA A 67 0.04 1.49 19.20
N GLN A 68 -0.89 2.30 19.68
CA GLN A 68 -0.63 3.44 20.55
C GLN A 68 -0.90 3.01 21.99
N CYS A 69 0.08 3.17 22.86
CA CYS A 69 -0.01 2.68 24.23
C CYS A 69 0.20 3.82 25.24
N VAL A 70 -0.48 3.71 26.36
CA VAL A 70 -0.40 4.62 27.51
C VAL A 70 -0.30 3.83 28.81
N GLN A 71 0.29 4.43 29.82
CA GLN A 71 0.27 3.91 31.19
C GLN A 71 -0.99 4.40 31.89
N ALA A 72 -1.78 3.48 32.44
CA ALA A 72 -2.86 3.78 33.35
C ALA A 72 -2.41 3.58 34.80
N ASN A 73 -2.71 4.58 35.63
CA ASN A 73 -2.42 4.51 37.08
C ASN A 73 -3.54 3.77 37.79
N TRP A 74 -3.23 2.62 38.38
CA TRP A 74 -4.15 1.77 39.11
C TRP A 74 -3.91 1.75 40.62
N VAL A 75 -2.94 2.51 41.15
CA VAL A 75 -2.59 2.56 42.58
C VAL A 75 -3.84 2.68 43.45
N ALA A 76 -4.54 3.82 43.37
CA ALA A 76 -5.69 4.08 44.20
C ALA A 76 -6.90 3.17 43.90
N SER A 77 -7.01 2.64 42.68
CA SER A 77 -8.15 1.79 42.28
C SER A 77 -7.93 0.32 42.69
N PHE A 78 -6.69 -0.18 42.58
CA PHE A 78 -6.35 -1.55 43.00
C PHE A 78 -6.26 -1.68 44.54
N ASP A 79 -6.00 -0.60 45.25
CA ASP A 79 -6.03 -0.56 46.72
C ASP A 79 -7.44 -0.74 47.30
N ARG A 80 -8.46 -0.36 46.52
CA ARG A 80 -9.85 -0.45 46.96
C ARG A 80 -10.43 -1.83 46.68
N HIS A 81 -11.13 -2.36 47.66
CA HIS A 81 -11.94 -3.56 47.47
C HIS A 81 -13.22 -3.25 46.63
N ARG A 82 -13.75 -4.28 45.97
CA ARG A 82 -14.97 -4.20 45.15
C ARG A 82 -14.88 -3.10 44.09
N ASN A 83 -13.75 -3.08 43.39
CA ASN A 83 -13.47 -2.00 42.44
C ASN A 83 -12.96 -2.53 41.09
N TRP A 84 -13.32 -1.80 40.05
CA TRP A 84 -12.79 -2.01 38.71
C TRP A 84 -11.50 -1.24 38.50
N ASN A 85 -10.53 -1.92 37.93
CA ASN A 85 -9.25 -1.37 37.46
C ASN A 85 -9.25 -1.47 35.95
N VAL A 86 -9.45 -0.33 35.27
CA VAL A 86 -9.72 -0.30 33.82
C VAL A 86 -8.71 0.54 33.06
N CYS A 87 -8.43 0.14 31.85
CA CYS A 87 -7.74 1.00 30.88
C CYS A 87 -8.59 2.20 30.50
N PRO A 88 -8.01 3.31 30.05
CA PRO A 88 -8.73 4.41 29.45
C PRO A 88 -9.67 3.92 28.35
N SER A 89 -10.80 4.60 28.14
CA SER A 89 -11.80 4.19 27.15
C SER A 89 -11.18 3.98 25.77
N GLY A 90 -11.52 2.86 25.11
CA GLY A 90 -10.96 2.44 23.83
C GLY A 90 -9.59 1.76 23.88
N TYR A 91 -8.97 1.65 25.07
CA TYR A 91 -7.70 0.95 25.25
C TYR A 91 -7.89 -0.42 25.91
N TYR A 92 -7.02 -1.35 25.57
CA TYR A 92 -7.01 -2.73 26.04
C TYR A 92 -5.74 -3.04 26.83
N LEU A 93 -5.83 -3.93 27.79
CA LEU A 93 -4.71 -4.33 28.62
C LEU A 93 -3.61 -4.97 27.74
N SER A 94 -2.38 -4.54 27.97
CA SER A 94 -1.18 -5.01 27.27
C SER A 94 -0.05 -5.38 28.23
N GLY A 95 -0.17 -5.07 29.51
CA GLY A 95 0.79 -5.39 30.53
C GLY A 95 0.41 -4.86 31.89
N LEU A 96 1.10 -5.35 32.91
CA LEU A 96 0.93 -4.97 34.30
C LEU A 96 2.27 -4.56 34.91
N PHE A 97 2.27 -3.54 35.74
CA PHE A 97 3.40 -3.15 36.58
C PHE A 97 3.15 -3.59 38.00
N ARG A 98 4.11 -4.29 38.57
CA ARG A 98 4.12 -4.71 39.94
C ARG A 98 5.16 -3.94 40.73
N SER A 99 4.79 -3.39 41.90
CA SER A 99 5.73 -2.89 42.90
C SER A 99 6.28 -4.03 43.79
N SER A 100 7.07 -3.68 44.76
CA SER A 100 7.56 -4.67 45.75
C SER A 100 6.42 -5.18 46.59
N GLY A 101 6.28 -6.52 46.69
CA GLY A 101 5.23 -7.18 47.42
C GLY A 101 4.45 -8.17 46.57
N ASN A 102 3.63 -9.01 47.22
CA ASN A 102 2.98 -10.16 46.57
C ASN A 102 1.44 -10.10 46.58
N ASN A 103 0.89 -9.03 47.05
CA ASN A 103 -0.57 -8.82 47.14
C ASN A 103 -1.13 -8.12 45.91
N LEU A 104 -2.44 -8.15 45.69
CA LEU A 104 -3.09 -7.50 44.57
C LEU A 104 -2.83 -5.99 44.53
N HIS A 105 -2.80 -5.29 45.68
CA HIS A 105 -2.54 -3.86 45.75
C HIS A 105 -1.15 -3.49 45.18
N ASN A 106 -0.22 -4.44 45.06
CA ASN A 106 1.08 -4.22 44.42
C ASN A 106 1.03 -4.19 42.90
N ILE A 107 -0.13 -4.42 42.29
CA ILE A 107 -0.37 -4.11 40.86
C ILE A 107 -0.75 -2.64 40.77
N GLU A 108 0.19 -1.78 40.45
CA GLU A 108 0.03 -0.34 40.55
C GLU A 108 -0.28 0.36 39.23
N HIS A 109 0.13 -0.24 38.10
CA HIS A 109 -0.10 0.37 36.79
C HIS A 109 -0.47 -0.71 35.75
N ALA A 110 -1.24 -0.29 34.78
CA ALA A 110 -1.51 -1.06 33.58
C ALA A 110 -0.86 -0.40 32.35
N TRP A 111 -0.30 -1.22 31.46
CA TRP A 111 0.05 -0.81 30.13
C TRP A 111 -1.14 -1.10 29.24
N CYS A 112 -1.70 -0.04 28.63
CA CYS A 112 -2.96 -0.08 27.89
C CYS A 112 -2.71 0.36 26.45
N CYS A 113 -3.09 -0.46 25.48
CA CYS A 113 -2.84 -0.21 24.06
C CYS A 113 -4.14 -0.20 23.25
N LYS A 114 -4.15 0.59 22.18
CA LYS A 114 -5.18 0.55 21.13
C LYS A 114 -4.54 0.68 19.76
N PRO A 115 -5.20 0.26 18.66
CA PRO A 115 -4.71 0.54 17.32
C PRO A 115 -4.57 2.04 17.09
N ARG A 116 -3.50 2.46 16.42
CA ARG A 116 -3.36 3.88 16.05
C ARG A 116 -4.51 4.29 15.13
N GLY A 117 -5.16 5.40 15.44
CA GLY A 117 -6.33 5.90 14.71
C GLY A 117 -7.66 5.24 15.08
N ALA A 118 -7.67 4.22 15.94
CA ALA A 118 -8.93 3.66 16.44
C ALA A 118 -9.68 4.65 17.33
N PRO A 119 -11.03 4.62 17.35
CA PRO A 119 -11.83 5.50 18.18
C PRO A 119 -11.52 5.30 19.67
N ASN A 120 -11.85 6.32 20.49
CA ASN A 120 -11.67 6.27 21.94
C ASN A 120 -12.83 5.56 22.67
N ASN A 121 -13.64 4.82 21.95
CA ASN A 121 -14.79 4.10 22.50
C ASN A 121 -14.71 2.62 22.13
N TYR A 122 -15.16 1.76 23.02
CA TYR A 122 -15.37 0.35 22.73
C TYR A 122 -16.61 0.16 21.87
N LYS A 123 -16.61 -0.80 20.95
CA LYS A 123 -17.76 -1.16 20.15
C LYS A 123 -18.82 -1.90 20.99
N SER A 124 -18.36 -2.86 21.78
CA SER A 124 -19.18 -3.58 22.76
C SER A 124 -18.28 -4.14 23.85
N CYS A 125 -18.81 -4.28 25.07
CA CYS A 125 -18.12 -4.94 26.17
C CYS A 125 -19.08 -5.88 26.89
N TYR A 126 -18.50 -6.91 27.52
CA TYR A 126 -19.22 -7.76 28.47
C TYR A 126 -18.30 -8.09 29.64
N ILE A 127 -18.90 -8.57 30.72
CA ILE A 127 -18.16 -9.03 31.89
C ILE A 127 -18.02 -10.54 31.80
N GLU A 128 -16.78 -11.01 31.78
CA GLU A 128 -16.43 -12.42 31.91
C GLU A 128 -16.25 -12.75 33.38
N ASN A 129 -17.15 -13.54 33.96
CA ASN A 129 -16.99 -14.02 35.31
C ASN A 129 -15.90 -15.11 35.34
N VAL A 130 -14.84 -14.86 36.06
CA VAL A 130 -13.69 -15.76 36.15
C VAL A 130 -13.49 -16.36 37.54
N TRP A 131 -14.35 -16.05 38.50
CA TRP A 131 -14.27 -16.47 39.90
C TRP A 131 -13.92 -17.95 40.07
N SER A 132 -14.69 -18.87 39.48
CA SER A 132 -14.46 -20.30 39.59
C SER A 132 -13.27 -20.81 38.81
N LYS A 133 -12.86 -20.10 37.79
CA LYS A 133 -11.70 -20.41 36.91
C LYS A 133 -10.40 -19.84 37.45
N PHE A 134 -10.48 -18.74 38.22
CA PHE A 134 -9.34 -17.98 38.73
C PHE A 134 -9.13 -18.20 40.26
N ASP A 135 -9.81 -19.18 40.85
CA ASP A 135 -9.67 -19.53 42.27
C ASP A 135 -8.28 -20.10 42.61
N TRP A 136 -7.86 -19.97 43.86
CA TRP A 136 -6.52 -20.31 44.36
C TRP A 136 -6.04 -21.72 44.02
N ASN A 137 -6.94 -22.71 43.97
CA ASN A 137 -6.63 -24.11 43.65
C ASN A 137 -6.71 -24.41 42.14
N ARG A 138 -6.95 -23.45 41.28
CA ARG A 138 -7.01 -23.63 39.83
C ARG A 138 -5.70 -23.27 39.17
N LYS A 139 -5.48 -23.88 38.02
CA LYS A 139 -4.31 -23.63 37.15
C LYS A 139 -4.78 -23.60 35.71
N GLY A 140 -4.31 -22.65 34.99
CA GLY A 140 -4.56 -22.54 33.53
C GLY A 140 -4.79 -21.13 33.03
N MET A 141 -4.97 -21.05 31.72
CA MET A 141 -5.28 -19.80 31.00
C MET A 141 -6.78 -19.51 31.09
N VAL A 142 -7.11 -18.35 31.57
CA VAL A 142 -8.50 -17.82 31.60
C VAL A 142 -8.60 -16.68 30.66
N THR A 143 -9.55 -16.74 29.71
CA THR A 143 -9.64 -15.82 28.58
C THR A 143 -11.02 -15.17 28.50
N CYS A 144 -11.10 -14.02 27.80
CA CYS A 144 -12.33 -13.56 27.21
C CYS A 144 -12.87 -14.64 26.26
N THR A 145 -14.12 -15.07 26.46
CA THR A 145 -14.68 -16.21 25.71
C THR A 145 -15.23 -15.86 24.35
N ARG A 146 -15.63 -14.59 24.16
CA ARG A 146 -16.11 -14.11 22.84
C ARG A 146 -14.93 -13.79 21.93
N SER A 147 -15.06 -14.14 20.64
CA SER A 147 -14.07 -13.80 19.63
C SER A 147 -13.87 -12.29 19.52
N ASP A 148 -12.65 -11.87 19.14
CA ASP A 148 -12.28 -10.47 18.97
C ASP A 148 -12.53 -9.56 20.20
N HIS A 149 -12.62 -10.16 21.41
CA HIS A 149 -12.69 -9.45 22.68
C HIS A 149 -11.40 -9.60 23.47
N TYR A 150 -10.97 -8.52 24.08
CA TYR A 150 -9.71 -8.42 24.82
C TYR A 150 -9.97 -7.77 26.18
N ILE A 151 -9.11 -8.07 27.14
CA ILE A 151 -9.25 -7.54 28.50
C ILE A 151 -9.01 -6.02 28.47
N ALA A 152 -9.99 -5.27 28.96
CA ALA A 152 -9.92 -3.82 29.16
C ALA A 152 -9.90 -3.44 30.63
N GLY A 153 -10.08 -4.40 31.54
CA GLY A 153 -10.03 -4.16 32.98
C GLY A 153 -10.20 -5.43 33.80
N LEU A 154 -9.80 -5.33 35.06
CA LEU A 154 -9.86 -6.38 36.07
C LEU A 154 -10.72 -5.89 37.25
N TYR A 155 -11.61 -6.72 37.73
CA TYR A 155 -12.38 -6.46 38.96
C TYR A 155 -11.71 -7.15 40.13
N ARG A 156 -11.43 -6.36 41.18
CA ARG A 156 -10.97 -6.86 42.47
C ARG A 156 -12.13 -6.91 43.43
N SER A 157 -12.38 -8.08 44.05
CA SER A 157 -13.40 -8.25 45.08
C SER A 157 -12.90 -7.80 46.46
N ILE A 158 -13.24 -8.53 47.51
CA ILE A 158 -13.09 -8.12 48.93
C ILE A 158 -11.71 -8.41 49.53
N CYS A 159 -10.77 -9.04 48.81
CA CYS A 159 -9.50 -9.45 49.40
C CYS A 159 -8.29 -9.00 48.57
N ASP A 160 -7.12 -9.30 49.09
CA ASP A 160 -5.85 -8.85 48.51
C ASP A 160 -5.00 -10.03 47.97
N LYS A 161 -5.66 -11.15 47.67
CA LYS A 161 -5.05 -12.35 47.06
C LYS A 161 -5.47 -12.45 45.59
N MET A 162 -4.65 -13.17 44.79
CA MET A 162 -4.88 -13.24 43.35
C MET A 162 -6.26 -13.82 42.97
N TYR A 163 -6.82 -14.78 43.77
CA TYR A 163 -8.16 -15.29 43.52
C TYR A 163 -9.28 -14.25 43.68
N CYS A 164 -9.00 -13.09 44.24
CA CYS A 164 -9.94 -11.97 44.30
C CYS A 164 -10.01 -11.13 43.02
N ILE A 165 -9.30 -11.50 41.97
CA ILE A 165 -9.65 -11.11 40.60
C ILE A 165 -10.80 -12.01 40.16
N GLU A 166 -12.01 -11.51 40.16
CA GLU A 166 -13.22 -12.29 39.93
C GLU A 166 -13.87 -12.06 38.58
N GLU A 167 -13.58 -10.92 37.93
CA GLU A 167 -14.16 -10.59 36.65
C GLU A 167 -13.14 -9.91 35.74
N PHE A 168 -13.26 -10.21 34.43
CA PHE A 168 -12.60 -9.48 33.36
C PHE A 168 -13.61 -8.64 32.59
N LYS A 169 -13.30 -7.36 32.38
CA LYS A 169 -14.02 -6.54 31.41
C LYS A 169 -13.44 -6.84 30.03
N CYS A 170 -14.20 -7.56 29.23
CA CYS A 170 -13.85 -7.97 27.90
C CYS A 170 -14.51 -7.08 26.86
N CYS A 171 -13.73 -6.33 26.08
CA CYS A 171 -14.24 -5.38 25.10
C CYS A 171 -13.84 -5.77 23.67
N GLN A 172 -14.75 -5.56 22.73
CA GLN A 172 -14.54 -5.91 21.33
C GLN A 172 -13.58 -4.94 20.69
N LEU A 173 -12.55 -5.49 20.04
CA LEU A 173 -11.65 -4.78 19.16
C LEU A 173 -11.88 -5.28 17.74
N PRO A 174 -12.42 -4.44 16.83
CA PRO A 174 -12.64 -4.85 15.45
C PRO A 174 -11.32 -5.25 14.77
N ARG A 175 -11.39 -6.24 13.91
CA ARG A 175 -10.24 -6.60 13.08
C ARG A 175 -9.90 -5.47 12.12
N ALA A 176 -8.61 -5.32 11.82
CA ALA A 176 -8.18 -4.36 10.82
C ALA A 176 -8.86 -4.65 9.46
N PRO A 177 -9.41 -3.66 8.77
CA PRO A 177 -10.08 -3.87 7.49
C PRO A 177 -9.22 -4.60 6.44
N CYS A 178 -7.92 -4.34 6.43
CA CYS A 178 -6.98 -5.01 5.52
C CYS A 178 -6.69 -6.49 5.87
N SER A 179 -7.10 -6.96 7.05
CA SER A 179 -6.83 -8.35 7.47
C SER A 179 -7.57 -9.39 6.62
N SER A 180 -8.65 -8.99 5.94
CA SER A 180 -9.39 -9.83 4.99
C SER A 180 -8.83 -9.80 3.57
N SER A 181 -7.69 -9.14 3.33
CA SER A 181 -7.07 -8.95 2.01
C SER A 181 -8.05 -8.42 0.96
N PRO A 182 -8.73 -7.28 1.21
CA PRO A 182 -9.83 -6.81 0.37
C PRO A 182 -9.38 -6.29 -1.00
N CYS A 183 -8.10 -5.97 -1.17
CA CYS A 183 -7.56 -5.47 -2.43
C CYS A 183 -7.22 -6.62 -3.37
N LEU A 184 -7.81 -6.60 -4.56
CA LEU A 184 -7.63 -7.60 -5.60
C LEU A 184 -6.42 -7.28 -6.49
N ASN A 185 -6.07 -8.24 -7.36
CA ASN A 185 -5.05 -8.08 -8.40
C ASN A 185 -3.70 -7.52 -7.89
N GLY A 186 -3.33 -7.85 -6.65
CA GLY A 186 -2.08 -7.43 -6.04
C GLY A 186 -2.01 -5.95 -5.64
N GLY A 187 -3.16 -5.29 -5.46
CA GLY A 187 -3.25 -3.97 -4.85
C GLY A 187 -2.76 -3.98 -3.39
N VAL A 188 -2.17 -2.86 -2.97
CA VAL A 188 -1.68 -2.68 -1.60
C VAL A 188 -2.79 -2.10 -0.74
N CYS A 189 -3.10 -2.77 0.37
CA CYS A 189 -4.14 -2.33 1.30
C CYS A 189 -3.56 -1.45 2.41
N THR A 190 -4.23 -0.35 2.72
CA THR A 190 -3.95 0.53 3.85
C THR A 190 -5.20 0.68 4.70
N ASN A 191 -5.07 0.48 6.03
CA ASN A 191 -6.19 0.67 6.96
C ASN A 191 -6.45 2.18 7.16
N GLU A 192 -7.68 2.62 6.97
CA GLU A 192 -8.17 3.97 7.24
C GLU A 192 -9.34 3.88 8.23
N GLN A 193 -9.06 4.04 9.53
CA GLN A 193 -10.03 3.91 10.63
C GLN A 193 -10.80 2.58 10.57
N GLU A 194 -12.11 2.60 10.32
CA GLU A 194 -12.98 1.42 10.19
C GLU A 194 -13.05 0.91 8.74
N ASN A 195 -12.32 1.55 7.80
CA ASN A 195 -12.34 1.25 6.38
C ASN A 195 -10.92 0.93 5.87
N PHE A 196 -10.81 0.64 4.59
CA PHE A 196 -9.53 0.41 3.91
C PHE A 196 -9.45 1.24 2.62
N LYS A 197 -8.24 1.45 2.16
CA LYS A 197 -7.94 2.02 0.86
C LYS A 197 -6.99 1.11 0.11
N CYS A 198 -7.31 0.84 -1.13
CA CYS A 198 -6.45 0.07 -2.02
C CYS A 198 -5.63 0.99 -2.93
N ALA A 199 -4.31 0.84 -2.91
CA ALA A 199 -3.44 1.38 -3.94
C ALA A 199 -3.28 0.31 -5.03
N CYS A 200 -3.94 0.54 -6.15
CA CYS A 200 -3.96 -0.45 -7.24
C CYS A 200 -2.64 -0.51 -7.98
N ARG A 201 -2.25 -1.72 -8.37
CA ARG A 201 -1.17 -1.92 -9.33
C ARG A 201 -1.59 -1.36 -10.69
N GLN A 202 -0.61 -0.96 -11.46
CA GLN A 202 -0.81 -0.51 -12.83
C GLN A 202 -1.61 -1.53 -13.65
N GLY A 203 -2.58 -1.05 -14.42
CA GLY A 203 -3.49 -1.88 -15.20
C GLY A 203 -4.74 -2.32 -14.44
N TYR A 204 -4.94 -1.82 -13.22
CA TYR A 204 -6.15 -2.05 -12.43
C TYR A 204 -6.64 -0.76 -11.77
N ASN A 205 -7.97 -0.63 -11.61
CA ASN A 205 -8.63 0.45 -10.89
C ASN A 205 -9.88 -0.05 -10.14
N GLY A 206 -10.60 0.87 -9.51
CA GLY A 206 -11.73 0.59 -8.62
C GLY A 206 -11.30 0.53 -7.16
N ASP A 207 -12.26 0.63 -6.24
CA ASP A 207 -12.02 0.75 -4.80
C ASP A 207 -11.28 -0.46 -4.21
N ARG A 208 -11.41 -1.62 -4.87
CA ARG A 208 -10.74 -2.89 -4.50
C ARG A 208 -9.76 -3.37 -5.57
N CYS A 209 -9.42 -2.54 -6.56
CA CYS A 209 -8.60 -2.90 -7.72
C CYS A 209 -9.20 -4.04 -8.57
N GLN A 210 -10.51 -4.16 -8.58
CA GLN A 210 -11.24 -5.25 -9.26
C GLN A 210 -11.32 -5.08 -10.77
N ASN A 211 -11.23 -3.84 -11.27
CA ASN A 211 -11.41 -3.57 -12.69
C ASN A 211 -10.07 -3.59 -13.41
N ARG A 212 -9.95 -4.39 -14.46
CA ARG A 212 -8.81 -4.32 -15.36
C ARG A 212 -8.93 -3.08 -16.24
N VAL A 213 -7.93 -2.21 -16.21
CA VAL A 213 -7.83 -1.07 -17.13
C VAL A 213 -7.41 -1.61 -18.49
N VAL A 214 -8.33 -1.63 -19.43
CA VAL A 214 -7.99 -1.87 -20.84
C VAL A 214 -7.45 -0.56 -21.39
N ALA A 215 -6.23 -0.58 -21.93
CA ALA A 215 -5.70 0.57 -22.63
C ALA A 215 -6.58 0.89 -23.83
N LEU A 216 -7.35 1.96 -23.74
CA LEU A 216 -8.14 2.44 -24.84
C LEU A 216 -7.25 3.25 -25.77
N CYS A 217 -7.32 2.97 -27.06
CA CYS A 217 -6.58 3.72 -28.07
C CYS A 217 -7.54 4.37 -29.06
N HIS A 218 -7.16 5.54 -29.52
CA HIS A 218 -7.82 6.33 -30.55
C HIS A 218 -6.83 6.67 -31.65
N ILE A 219 -7.28 6.70 -32.90
CA ILE A 219 -6.45 7.14 -34.01
C ILE A 219 -6.62 8.65 -34.16
N ALA A 220 -5.54 9.38 -33.88
CA ALA A 220 -5.50 10.81 -34.11
C ALA A 220 -5.12 11.07 -35.57
N ASN A 221 -5.99 11.80 -36.27
CA ASN A 221 -5.75 12.20 -37.66
C ASN A 221 -4.84 13.42 -37.68
N TRP A 222 -3.67 13.27 -38.24
CA TRP A 222 -2.63 14.32 -38.36
C TRP A 222 -2.51 14.86 -39.82
N TRP A 223 -3.26 14.31 -40.74
CA TRP A 223 -3.14 14.64 -42.16
C TRP A 223 -3.08 16.17 -42.41
N LYS A 224 -4.05 16.93 -41.89
CA LYS A 224 -4.06 18.39 -42.06
C LYS A 224 -3.08 19.13 -41.16
N SER A 225 -2.81 18.65 -39.96
CA SER A 225 -1.95 19.33 -39.01
C SER A 225 -0.47 19.12 -39.31
N PHE A 226 -0.09 17.92 -39.77
CA PHE A 226 1.30 17.58 -40.04
C PHE A 226 1.74 18.01 -41.45
N ASP A 227 0.81 18.41 -42.32
CA ASP A 227 1.09 19.05 -43.61
C ASP A 227 1.56 20.51 -43.49
N ARG A 228 1.40 21.10 -42.33
CA ARG A 228 1.73 22.50 -42.04
C ARG A 228 2.70 22.61 -40.89
N THR A 229 3.40 23.75 -40.80
CA THR A 229 4.19 24.09 -39.62
C THR A 229 3.29 24.13 -38.40
N GLY A 230 3.68 23.44 -37.32
CA GLY A 230 2.93 23.42 -36.09
C GLY A 230 2.95 22.05 -35.38
N TRP A 231 2.09 21.95 -34.39
CA TRP A 231 1.95 20.76 -33.57
C TRP A 231 0.90 19.80 -34.11
N SER A 232 1.25 18.51 -34.16
CA SER A 232 0.32 17.40 -34.24
C SER A 232 0.43 16.59 -32.96
N LYS A 233 -0.64 16.56 -32.17
CA LYS A 233 -0.65 15.98 -30.82
C LYS A 233 -1.80 15.00 -30.63
N CYS A 234 -1.58 14.04 -29.76
CA CYS A 234 -2.64 13.23 -29.18
C CYS A 234 -3.58 14.09 -28.32
N HIS A 235 -4.84 13.70 -28.22
CA HIS A 235 -5.79 14.31 -27.31
C HIS A 235 -5.38 14.00 -25.84
N SER A 236 -5.65 14.92 -24.93
CA SER A 236 -5.27 14.79 -23.51
C SER A 236 -5.83 13.54 -22.81
N SER A 237 -6.94 12.99 -23.31
CA SER A 237 -7.50 11.72 -22.81
C SER A 237 -6.73 10.49 -23.28
N PHE A 238 -5.91 10.59 -24.31
CA PHE A 238 -5.14 9.49 -24.90
C PHE A 238 -3.69 9.94 -25.14
N PRO A 239 -2.94 10.32 -24.10
CA PRO A 239 -1.72 11.12 -24.26
C PRO A 239 -0.48 10.32 -24.69
N TYR A 240 -0.56 9.02 -24.97
CA TYR A 240 0.62 8.17 -25.21
C TYR A 240 0.57 7.54 -26.60
N ILE A 241 1.55 7.83 -27.44
CA ILE A 241 1.63 7.25 -28.80
C ILE A 241 2.14 5.81 -28.68
N ASN A 242 1.32 4.85 -29.16
CA ASN A 242 1.73 3.47 -29.33
C ASN A 242 2.22 3.18 -30.74
N GLY A 243 1.82 3.98 -31.73
CA GLY A 243 2.22 3.78 -33.13
C GLY A 243 2.00 5.02 -33.99
N LEU A 244 2.66 5.00 -35.14
CA LEU A 244 2.61 6.04 -36.17
C LEU A 244 2.16 5.40 -37.49
N TYR A 245 1.22 6.05 -38.17
CA TYR A 245 0.78 5.65 -39.49
C TYR A 245 1.51 6.45 -40.55
N ARG A 246 2.06 5.78 -41.53
CA ARG A 246 2.63 6.39 -42.72
C ARG A 246 1.83 6.05 -43.96
N ASN A 247 1.71 6.99 -44.88
CA ASN A 247 1.27 6.74 -46.24
C ASN A 247 2.48 6.38 -47.12
N LYS A 248 2.27 5.65 -48.21
CA LYS A 248 3.34 5.30 -49.12
C LYS A 248 3.76 6.51 -49.98
N ALA A 249 5.05 6.64 -50.26
CA ALA A 249 5.56 7.56 -51.24
C ALA A 249 5.43 6.99 -52.67
N ALA A 250 5.35 7.86 -53.64
CA ALA A 250 5.37 7.44 -55.05
C ALA A 250 6.72 6.87 -55.48
N ARG A 251 7.80 7.34 -54.86
CA ARG A 251 9.19 6.91 -55.06
C ARG A 251 10.05 7.32 -53.86
N PRO A 252 11.22 6.73 -53.65
CA PRO A 252 12.07 7.01 -52.46
C PRO A 252 12.37 8.50 -52.26
N GLY A 253 12.67 9.24 -53.32
CA GLY A 253 12.95 10.67 -53.22
C GLY A 253 11.75 11.58 -52.91
N ASN A 254 10.56 11.05 -52.83
CA ASN A 254 9.32 11.76 -52.45
C ASN A 254 8.79 11.30 -51.08
N ASP A 255 9.60 10.65 -50.29
CA ASP A 255 9.18 10.12 -48.97
C ASP A 255 9.33 11.20 -47.88
N TRP A 256 8.49 12.19 -47.95
CA TRP A 256 8.50 13.35 -47.07
C TRP A 256 7.71 13.16 -45.81
N ILE A 257 8.03 13.92 -44.76
CA ILE A 257 7.40 13.80 -43.43
C ILE A 257 5.90 14.06 -43.42
N TYR A 258 5.31 14.77 -44.37
CA TYR A 258 3.86 14.98 -44.45
C TYR A 258 3.08 13.64 -44.70
N LEU A 259 3.75 12.59 -45.14
CA LEU A 259 3.15 11.26 -45.26
C LEU A 259 2.94 10.55 -43.92
N LEU A 260 3.35 11.17 -42.80
CA LEU A 260 2.99 10.79 -41.46
C LEU A 260 1.62 11.34 -41.10
N GLU A 261 0.55 10.58 -41.33
CA GLU A 261 -0.80 11.12 -41.37
C GLU A 261 -1.63 10.79 -40.10
N GLU A 262 -1.21 9.83 -39.29
CA GLU A 262 -1.98 9.44 -38.11
C GLU A 262 -1.07 8.99 -36.97
N ALA A 263 -1.55 9.15 -35.75
CA ALA A 263 -0.95 8.53 -34.57
C ALA A 263 -1.97 7.69 -33.82
N LYS A 264 -1.56 6.48 -33.40
CA LYS A 264 -2.32 5.67 -32.46
C LYS A 264 -2.04 6.14 -31.06
N CYS A 265 -2.93 6.94 -30.54
CA CYS A 265 -2.88 7.58 -29.23
C CYS A 265 -3.64 6.75 -28.21
N CYS A 266 -3.04 6.41 -27.09
CA CYS A 266 -3.61 5.51 -26.09
C CYS A 266 -3.67 6.16 -24.71
N SER A 267 -4.58 5.66 -23.86
CA SER A 267 -4.65 6.00 -22.45
C SER A 267 -4.20 4.80 -21.62
N ASN A 268 -3.76 5.07 -20.39
CA ASN A 268 -3.49 4.04 -19.38
C ASN A 268 -4.59 3.98 -18.32
N GLY A 269 -5.76 4.59 -18.59
CA GLY A 269 -6.87 4.66 -17.65
C GLY A 269 -6.76 5.77 -16.59
N ASN A 270 -5.63 6.49 -16.53
CA ASN A 270 -5.48 7.69 -15.69
C ASN A 270 -5.78 8.94 -16.52
N SER A 271 -6.68 9.78 -16.04
CA SER A 271 -7.17 10.97 -16.76
C SER A 271 -6.23 12.20 -16.71
N SER A 272 -5.16 12.17 -15.92
CA SER A 272 -4.23 13.31 -15.80
C SER A 272 -2.81 12.95 -16.20
N ALA A 273 -2.35 13.57 -17.29
CA ALA A 273 -0.96 13.50 -17.72
C ALA A 273 -0.24 14.82 -17.44
N GLN A 274 1.04 14.71 -17.06
CA GLN A 274 1.97 15.84 -17.02
C GLN A 274 2.81 15.81 -18.28
N CYS A 275 2.86 16.89 -19.02
CA CYS A 275 3.53 16.95 -20.31
C CYS A 275 4.58 18.06 -20.36
N VAL A 276 5.64 17.81 -21.12
CA VAL A 276 6.75 18.73 -21.37
C VAL A 276 7.11 18.74 -22.86
N GLN A 277 7.72 19.81 -23.31
CA GLN A 277 8.30 19.88 -24.63
C GLN A 277 9.75 19.42 -24.59
N ALA A 278 10.12 18.47 -25.44
CA ALA A 278 11.49 18.07 -25.67
C ALA A 278 12.03 18.75 -26.92
N ASN A 279 13.23 19.31 -26.84
CA ASN A 279 13.92 19.93 -27.98
C ASN A 279 14.69 18.84 -28.75
N TRP A 280 14.31 18.60 -30.01
CA TRP A 280 14.92 17.63 -30.92
C TRP A 280 15.69 18.27 -32.07
N VAL A 281 15.78 19.62 -32.14
CA VAL A 281 16.48 20.33 -33.22
C VAL A 281 17.85 19.72 -33.50
N ALA A 282 18.76 19.80 -32.53
CA ALA A 282 20.14 19.30 -32.73
C ALA A 282 20.25 17.78 -32.82
N SER A 283 19.32 17.03 -32.26
CA SER A 283 19.36 15.56 -32.28
C SER A 283 18.78 15.00 -33.56
N PHE A 284 17.69 15.58 -34.08
CA PHE A 284 17.10 15.14 -35.34
C PHE A 284 17.90 15.59 -36.58
N ASP A 285 18.72 16.62 -36.45
CA ASP A 285 19.65 17.05 -37.49
C ASP A 285 20.82 16.06 -37.70
N ARG A 286 21.14 15.27 -36.71
CA ARG A 286 22.22 14.29 -36.75
C ARG A 286 21.74 12.96 -37.31
N ASN A 287 22.50 12.40 -38.25
CA ASN A 287 22.32 11.02 -38.69
C ASN A 287 22.73 10.02 -37.61
N HIS A 288 22.16 8.83 -37.65
CA HIS A 288 22.45 7.73 -36.71
C HIS A 288 22.20 8.11 -35.24
N ASN A 289 21.12 8.80 -34.99
CA ASN A 289 20.84 9.34 -33.65
C ASN A 289 19.44 9.03 -33.14
N TRP A 290 19.35 8.86 -31.82
CA TRP A 290 18.09 8.76 -31.10
C TRP A 290 17.55 10.14 -30.75
N ASN A 291 16.25 10.33 -30.98
CA ASN A 291 15.47 11.49 -30.59
C ASN A 291 14.50 11.03 -29.52
N LEU A 292 14.78 11.35 -28.26
CA LEU A 292 14.11 10.78 -27.11
C LEU A 292 13.33 11.83 -26.31
N CYS A 293 12.20 11.43 -25.76
CA CYS A 293 11.57 12.14 -24.65
C CYS A 293 12.46 12.09 -23.40
N PRO A 294 12.34 13.06 -22.47
CA PRO A 294 12.98 12.96 -21.17
C PRO A 294 12.62 11.64 -20.47
N THR A 295 13.56 11.09 -19.68
CA THR A 295 13.37 9.80 -19.01
C THR A 295 12.06 9.76 -18.21
N GLY A 296 11.29 8.69 -18.40
CA GLY A 296 9.96 8.52 -17.79
C GLY A 296 8.80 9.14 -18.55
N TYR A 297 9.07 9.87 -19.64
CA TYR A 297 8.05 10.46 -20.51
C TYR A 297 7.89 9.70 -21.82
N PHE A 298 6.70 9.72 -22.36
CA PHE A 298 6.28 9.02 -23.57
C PHE A 298 5.88 10.03 -24.65
N LEU A 299 6.12 9.71 -25.89
CA LEU A 299 5.76 10.57 -27.03
C LEU A 299 4.23 10.78 -27.09
N SER A 300 3.83 12.02 -27.27
CA SER A 300 2.43 12.46 -27.33
C SER A 300 2.15 13.36 -28.52
N GLY A 301 3.17 13.83 -29.20
CA GLY A 301 3.04 14.68 -30.37
C GLY A 301 4.38 15.11 -30.94
N LEU A 302 4.34 15.65 -32.15
CA LEU A 302 5.50 16.13 -32.89
C LEU A 302 5.22 17.56 -33.36
N TYR A 303 6.23 18.40 -33.33
CA TYR A 303 6.23 19.72 -33.95
C TYR A 303 7.04 19.71 -35.22
N ARG A 304 6.43 20.17 -36.30
CA ARG A 304 7.07 20.33 -37.57
C ARG A 304 7.34 21.81 -37.83
N SER A 305 8.57 22.16 -38.18
CA SER A 305 8.92 23.51 -38.74
C SER A 305 8.62 23.57 -40.23
N HIS A 306 9.07 24.63 -40.87
CA HIS A 306 8.87 24.81 -42.29
C HIS A 306 9.79 23.90 -43.11
N GLY A 307 9.22 23.00 -43.91
CA GLY A 307 9.93 22.02 -44.73
C GLY A 307 9.37 20.62 -44.61
N ASN A 308 9.86 19.70 -45.45
CA ASN A 308 9.31 18.35 -45.61
C ASN A 308 10.25 17.21 -45.19
N SER A 309 11.44 17.55 -44.76
CA SER A 309 12.47 16.57 -44.40
C SER A 309 12.47 16.22 -42.91
N LEU A 310 13.10 15.10 -42.53
CA LEU A 310 13.12 14.68 -41.13
C LEU A 310 13.67 15.73 -40.15
N HIS A 311 14.69 16.51 -40.57
CA HIS A 311 15.25 17.56 -39.71
C HIS A 311 14.23 18.68 -39.37
N ASN A 312 13.11 18.77 -40.08
CA ASN A 312 12.05 19.70 -39.75
C ASN A 312 11.12 19.23 -38.63
N ILE A 313 11.35 18.04 -38.05
CA ILE A 313 10.76 17.59 -36.78
C ILE A 313 11.65 18.14 -35.66
N GLU A 314 11.30 19.27 -35.06
CA GLU A 314 12.17 19.99 -34.13
C GLU A 314 11.86 19.79 -32.67
N TYR A 315 10.61 19.45 -32.34
CA TYR A 315 10.20 19.26 -30.96
C TYR A 315 9.27 18.04 -30.83
N ALA A 316 9.37 17.40 -29.67
CA ALA A 316 8.43 16.38 -29.25
C ALA A 316 7.60 16.87 -28.07
N TRP A 317 6.31 16.56 -28.08
CA TRP A 317 5.44 16.67 -26.92
C TRP A 317 5.49 15.34 -26.18
N CYS A 318 5.96 15.37 -24.93
CA CYS A 318 6.25 14.18 -24.15
C CYS A 318 5.42 14.21 -22.85
N CYS A 319 4.67 13.15 -22.59
CA CYS A 319 3.76 13.09 -21.45
C CYS A 319 4.05 11.88 -20.56
N LYS A 320 3.79 12.01 -19.25
CA LYS A 320 3.77 10.89 -18.30
C LYS A 320 2.57 11.01 -17.36
N PRO A 321 2.10 9.91 -16.73
CA PRO A 321 1.07 10.01 -15.71
C PRO A 321 1.54 10.90 -14.56
N ARG A 322 0.65 11.74 -14.03
CA ARG A 322 0.96 12.60 -12.89
C ARG A 322 1.37 11.73 -11.68
N GLY A 323 2.49 12.05 -11.05
CA GLY A 323 3.04 11.28 -9.93
C GLY A 323 3.81 10.00 -10.31
N ALA A 324 3.89 9.67 -11.61
CA ALA A 324 4.72 8.55 -12.05
C ALA A 324 6.22 8.84 -11.86
N PRO A 325 7.03 7.82 -11.57
CA PRO A 325 8.48 7.98 -11.44
C PRO A 325 9.12 8.47 -12.75
N SER A 326 10.29 9.11 -12.65
CA SER A 326 11.08 9.52 -13.81
C SER A 326 12.01 8.39 -14.29
N SER A 327 11.47 7.17 -14.34
CA SER A 327 12.15 5.96 -14.84
C SER A 327 11.15 5.06 -15.56
N TYR A 328 11.63 4.30 -16.53
CA TYR A 328 10.81 3.28 -17.20
C TYR A 328 10.95 1.94 -16.47
N LYS A 329 9.91 1.10 -16.49
CA LYS A 329 9.97 -0.28 -15.98
C LYS A 329 10.86 -1.17 -16.86
N SER A 330 10.62 -1.12 -18.16
CA SER A 330 11.40 -1.80 -19.17
C SER A 330 11.25 -1.13 -20.53
N CYS A 331 12.26 -1.24 -21.36
CA CYS A 331 12.26 -0.70 -22.71
C CYS A 331 12.85 -1.73 -23.68
N TYR A 332 12.47 -1.62 -24.95
CA TYR A 332 13.10 -2.31 -26.06
C TYR A 332 13.08 -1.43 -27.31
N ASN A 333 13.95 -1.73 -28.26
CA ASN A 333 13.93 -1.10 -29.57
C ASN A 333 13.08 -1.96 -30.52
N GLU A 334 12.04 -1.35 -31.07
CA GLU A 334 11.20 -1.95 -32.12
C GLU A 334 11.80 -1.60 -33.46
N ASN A 335 12.38 -2.58 -34.17
CA ASN A 335 12.86 -2.37 -35.52
C ASN A 335 11.66 -2.21 -36.45
N VAL A 336 11.57 -1.04 -37.09
CA VAL A 336 10.46 -0.67 -37.98
C VAL A 336 10.89 -0.50 -39.43
N TRP A 337 12.19 -0.68 -39.76
CA TRP A 337 12.77 -0.44 -41.06
C TRP A 337 11.94 -1.01 -42.20
N SER A 338 11.63 -2.31 -42.23
CA SER A 338 10.89 -2.96 -43.31
C SER A 338 9.41 -2.58 -43.36
N ARG A 339 8.84 -2.11 -42.26
CA ARG A 339 7.42 -1.71 -42.12
C ARG A 339 7.25 -0.20 -42.33
N PHE A 340 8.29 0.60 -42.13
CA PHE A 340 8.31 2.06 -42.26
C PHE A 340 9.03 2.52 -43.53
N ASP A 341 9.31 1.62 -44.46
CA ASP A 341 9.98 1.90 -45.73
C ASP A 341 9.05 2.73 -46.69
N TRP A 342 9.63 3.46 -47.61
CA TRP A 342 8.96 4.41 -48.53
C TRP A 342 7.77 3.82 -49.30
N ASN A 343 7.84 2.54 -49.67
CA ASN A 343 6.79 1.83 -50.43
C ASN A 343 5.72 1.19 -49.55
N ARG A 344 5.82 1.34 -48.23
CA ARG A 344 4.87 0.81 -47.25
C ARG A 344 3.80 1.83 -46.88
N LYS A 345 2.64 1.29 -46.48
CA LYS A 345 1.49 2.06 -45.97
C LYS A 345 0.91 1.32 -44.78
N GLY A 346 0.61 2.05 -43.72
CA GLY A 346 -0.07 1.49 -42.58
C GLY A 346 0.44 1.98 -41.22
N MET A 347 -0.21 1.49 -40.20
CA MET A 347 0.11 1.77 -38.80
C MET A 347 1.24 0.85 -38.36
N VAL A 348 2.32 1.43 -37.88
CA VAL A 348 3.45 0.72 -37.26
C VAL A 348 3.47 1.03 -35.77
N THR A 349 3.43 0.01 -34.92
CA THR A 349 3.24 0.13 -33.49
C THR A 349 4.35 -0.54 -32.70
N CYS A 350 4.53 -0.17 -31.43
CA CYS A 350 5.17 -1.01 -30.45
C CYS A 350 4.41 -2.34 -30.36
N THR A 351 5.08 -3.47 -30.57
CA THR A 351 4.43 -4.77 -30.69
C THR A 351 4.04 -5.39 -29.33
N ARG A 352 4.72 -4.99 -28.27
CA ARG A 352 4.41 -5.49 -26.91
C ARG A 352 3.26 -4.69 -26.30
N ALA A 353 2.30 -5.40 -25.73
CA ALA A 353 1.14 -4.78 -25.04
C ALA A 353 1.61 -3.93 -23.84
N GLY A 354 1.05 -2.72 -23.70
CA GLY A 354 1.39 -1.78 -22.61
C GLY A 354 2.68 -1.01 -22.83
N TYR A 355 3.27 -1.10 -24.03
CA TYR A 355 4.45 -0.30 -24.41
C TYR A 355 4.06 0.83 -25.34
N TYR A 356 4.72 1.98 -25.17
CA TYR A 356 4.47 3.20 -25.90
C TYR A 356 5.78 3.81 -26.39
N ILE A 357 5.72 4.59 -27.46
CA ILE A 357 6.89 5.20 -28.07
C ILE A 357 7.44 6.28 -27.13
N THR A 358 8.73 6.23 -26.85
CA THR A 358 9.46 7.26 -26.11
C THR A 358 10.50 7.98 -26.96
N GLY A 359 10.73 7.50 -28.19
CA GLY A 359 11.64 8.12 -29.12
C GLY A 359 11.73 7.43 -30.46
N LEU A 360 12.37 8.12 -31.40
CA LEU A 360 12.55 7.72 -32.78
C LEU A 360 14.05 7.70 -33.10
N TYR A 361 14.52 6.62 -33.74
CA TYR A 361 15.87 6.56 -34.27
C TYR A 361 15.89 6.98 -35.72
N ARG A 362 16.74 7.94 -36.07
CA ARG A 362 17.02 8.35 -37.42
C ARG A 362 18.35 7.74 -37.91
N SER A 363 18.32 7.07 -39.06
CA SER A 363 19.50 6.55 -39.71
C SER A 363 20.23 7.60 -40.59
N SER A 364 20.73 7.20 -41.72
CA SER A 364 21.70 8.01 -42.53
C SER A 364 21.09 9.08 -43.43
N CYS A 365 19.76 9.16 -43.56
CA CYS A 365 19.12 10.06 -44.52
C CYS A 365 18.09 11.00 -43.91
N ASN A 366 17.49 11.84 -44.74
CA ASN A 366 16.55 12.88 -44.32
C ASN A 366 15.11 12.68 -44.82
N TYR A 367 14.82 11.49 -45.31
CA TYR A 367 13.50 11.03 -45.70
C TYR A 367 12.82 10.26 -44.58
N MET A 368 11.49 10.13 -44.61
CA MET A 368 10.71 9.52 -43.56
C MET A 368 11.07 8.02 -43.35
N TYR A 369 11.45 7.27 -44.40
CA TYR A 369 11.88 5.88 -44.27
C TYR A 369 13.19 5.71 -43.47
N CYS A 370 13.92 6.77 -43.20
CA CYS A 370 15.09 6.73 -42.32
C CYS A 370 14.73 6.79 -40.82
N ILE A 371 13.47 6.78 -40.47
CA ILE A 371 13.04 6.36 -39.13
C ILE A 371 13.01 4.84 -39.10
N GLU A 372 14.04 4.23 -38.53
CA GLU A 372 14.25 2.77 -38.59
C GLU A 372 13.92 2.04 -37.29
N GLU A 373 13.89 2.75 -36.15
CA GLU A 373 13.54 2.16 -34.87
C GLU A 373 12.65 3.07 -34.03
N PHE A 374 11.75 2.44 -33.29
CA PHE A 374 11.02 3.08 -32.20
C PHE A 374 11.56 2.60 -30.86
N LYS A 375 11.88 3.49 -29.94
CA LYS A 375 12.10 3.12 -28.56
C LYS A 375 10.77 2.96 -27.87
N CYS A 376 10.45 1.74 -27.52
CA CYS A 376 9.20 1.37 -26.89
C CYS A 376 9.44 1.06 -25.42
N CYS A 377 8.80 1.80 -24.52
CA CYS A 377 8.92 1.60 -23.08
C CYS A 377 7.57 1.29 -22.43
N GLN A 378 7.62 0.52 -21.35
CA GLN A 378 6.44 0.17 -20.60
C GLN A 378 6.05 1.34 -19.68
N LEU A 379 4.77 1.68 -19.76
CA LEU A 379 4.14 2.70 -18.93
C LEU A 379 3.82 2.18 -17.53
#